data_bcc97fafe92796cff78ecae8f335c28d
#
_entry.id   bcc97fafe92796cff78ecae8f335c28d
#
_cell.length_a   1.000
_cell.length_b   1.000
_cell.length_c   1.000
_cell.angle_alpha   90.00
_cell.angle_beta   90.00
_cell.angle_gamma   90.00
#
_symmetry.space_group_name_H-M   'P 1'
#
loop_
_entity.id
_entity.type
_entity.pdbx_description
1 polymer ?
#
loop_
_entity_poly.entity_id
_entity_poly.type
_entity_poly.pdbx_seq_one_letter_code
_entity_poly.pdbx_strand_id
1 'polypeptide(L)'
;MKDLSEAKQELIKSLVKNKKFHQLEFEVNSLLLEKRSPFLLNLLGVSKISKVPTSKEDLNESLDLFKEAYLKDRTLIDALFNYAEISIRLLKYDEAKDLLIEYLSKKKYDYKATLALARIHFYLGNMNDCLINYKKIIDNNEANSKLWSAFLFTTNYTYKYSQKDYLNFCKKYSEKLEKFDEKIIKKFQYEKNPKKIRLGFFSADLRTHSVAKFIEETLKILKKDNYEIIAFSNNKLGADDLTTERLKGIFHEWYDIVKVNDLDVVNLIRDKKINILFDLTGYSTGNRCEIFKNKSAPLQISWCGYCNSSGLKEMDYLIADENLIKKEEDFNYTEKIIRLPKIWNSHYLISSEIKINELPAIKNKYTTFGSFNNYGKLSDETIETWSLILKNNNSKLVLKSSVHDHQLLRDNIKNKFKKNGIEGEKIIFMERLKNYDDHLKMYNNIDISLDTFPFAGATTTFESLWMGVPTITLSGEIFNSKFGLSINKNLNLDTFIAKDKNDYIEKAKIISSDINKLSQIRYSLRNLAINSPLFDNKDLGLELCKILKDKWRLFSQQNKNL
;
A
#
# COMPACT_ATOMS: atom_id res chain seq x y z
N MET A 1 18.45 10.20 39.27
CA MET A 1 19.20 9.21 40.05
C MET A 1 20.14 9.81 41.11
N LYS A 2 20.75 10.99 40.87
CA LYS A 2 21.72 11.60 41.80
C LYS A 2 21.21 11.81 43.25
N ASP A 3 19.90 11.89 43.44
CA ASP A 3 19.26 12.13 44.76
C ASP A 3 18.89 10.84 45.51
N LEU A 4 19.19 9.67 44.98
CA LEU A 4 18.91 8.38 45.61
C LEU A 4 20.21 7.80 46.19
N SER A 5 20.08 7.06 47.32
CA SER A 5 21.24 6.32 47.87
C SER A 5 21.78 5.31 46.84
N GLU A 6 23.07 5.02 46.90
CA GLU A 6 23.72 4.07 45.98
C GLU A 6 23.00 2.71 45.94
N ALA A 7 22.59 2.21 47.11
CA ALA A 7 21.87 0.94 47.21
C ALA A 7 20.52 0.98 46.45
N LYS A 8 19.75 2.09 46.56
CA LYS A 8 18.51 2.28 45.82
C LYS A 8 18.75 2.40 44.30
N GLN A 9 19.85 3.08 43.90
CA GLN A 9 20.24 3.18 42.50
C GLN A 9 20.57 1.81 41.87
N GLU A 10 21.34 0.99 42.58
CA GLU A 10 21.71 -0.35 42.12
C GLU A 10 20.51 -1.30 42.09
N LEU A 11 19.60 -1.21 43.07
CA LEU A 11 18.35 -1.96 43.04
C LEU A 11 17.52 -1.63 41.78
N ILE A 12 17.29 -0.34 41.51
CA ILE A 12 16.54 0.11 40.33
C ILE A 12 17.19 -0.39 39.04
N LYS A 13 18.51 -0.21 38.90
CA LYS A 13 19.26 -0.70 37.72
C LYS A 13 19.08 -2.21 37.53
N SER A 14 19.18 -2.98 38.62
CA SER A 14 18.99 -4.42 38.61
C SER A 14 17.58 -4.82 38.16
N LEU A 15 16.54 -4.17 38.70
CA LEU A 15 15.14 -4.44 38.36
C LEU A 15 14.85 -4.14 36.89
N VAL A 16 15.36 -3.03 36.36
CA VAL A 16 15.25 -2.67 34.94
C VAL A 16 15.96 -3.69 34.05
N LYS A 17 17.24 -4.00 34.39
CA LYS A 17 18.07 -4.97 33.63
C LYS A 17 17.40 -6.36 33.56
N ASN A 18 16.84 -6.81 34.69
CA ASN A 18 16.20 -8.12 34.79
C ASN A 18 14.71 -8.11 34.39
N LYS A 19 14.19 -6.99 33.84
CA LYS A 19 12.80 -6.81 33.41
C LYS A 19 11.74 -7.13 34.47
N LYS A 20 12.08 -6.88 35.77
CA LYS A 20 11.17 -7.11 36.90
C LYS A 20 10.27 -5.90 37.13
N PHE A 21 9.41 -5.59 36.15
CA PHE A 21 8.63 -4.34 36.10
C PHE A 21 7.59 -4.19 37.22
N HIS A 22 6.96 -5.27 37.70
CA HIS A 22 6.09 -5.20 38.86
C HIS A 22 6.78 -4.80 40.15
N GLN A 23 7.98 -5.36 40.39
CA GLN A 23 8.80 -4.98 41.53
C GLN A 23 9.32 -3.55 41.39
N LEU A 24 9.73 -3.16 40.16
CA LEU A 24 10.15 -1.80 39.88
C LEU A 24 9.03 -0.79 40.16
N GLU A 25 7.79 -1.09 39.76
CA GLU A 25 6.63 -0.23 40.05
C GLU A 25 6.40 -0.05 41.55
N PHE A 26 6.45 -1.13 42.31
CA PHE A 26 6.30 -1.09 43.78
C PHE A 26 7.36 -0.19 44.43
N GLU A 27 8.66 -0.42 44.12
CA GLU A 27 9.76 0.36 44.66
C GLU A 27 9.69 1.84 44.26
N VAL A 28 9.37 2.13 42.99
CA VAL A 28 9.27 3.51 42.51
C VAL A 28 8.10 4.24 43.15
N ASN A 29 6.95 3.59 43.35
CA ASN A 29 5.82 4.18 44.05
C ASN A 29 6.18 4.55 45.50
N SER A 30 6.90 3.68 46.22
CA SER A 30 7.40 3.99 47.58
C SER A 30 8.28 5.23 47.60
N LEU A 31 9.21 5.34 46.62
CA LEU A 31 10.11 6.49 46.51
C LEU A 31 9.40 7.79 46.12
N LEU A 32 8.31 7.70 45.35
CA LEU A 32 7.50 8.85 44.94
C LEU A 32 6.71 9.46 46.11
N LEU A 33 6.43 8.68 47.16
CA LEU A 33 5.83 9.21 48.41
C LEU A 33 6.82 10.11 49.16
N GLU A 34 8.14 9.81 49.08
CA GLU A 34 9.20 10.63 49.69
C GLU A 34 9.52 11.86 48.81
N LYS A 35 9.66 11.66 47.50
CA LYS A 35 10.02 12.72 46.55
C LYS A 35 9.46 12.47 45.17
N ARG A 36 8.56 13.34 44.71
CA ARG A 36 7.95 13.28 43.38
C ARG A 36 8.88 13.91 42.30
N SER A 37 10.00 13.21 42.03
CA SER A 37 11.01 13.68 41.08
C SER A 37 10.68 13.32 39.62
N PRO A 38 11.12 14.13 38.62
CA PRO A 38 10.89 13.84 37.18
C PRO A 38 11.44 12.48 36.74
N PHE A 39 12.61 12.10 37.26
CA PHE A 39 13.23 10.80 36.96
C PHE A 39 12.35 9.62 37.44
N LEU A 40 11.84 9.67 38.69
CA LEU A 40 11.00 8.61 39.23
C LEU A 40 9.63 8.53 38.50
N LEU A 41 9.05 9.67 38.13
CA LEU A 41 7.83 9.72 37.35
C LEU A 41 8.03 9.04 35.97
N ASN A 42 9.11 9.38 35.27
CA ASN A 42 9.45 8.73 34.01
C ASN A 42 9.66 7.21 34.20
N LEU A 43 10.34 6.80 35.23
CA LEU A 43 10.61 5.38 35.51
C LEU A 43 9.32 4.61 35.84
N LEU A 44 8.41 5.20 36.61
CA LEU A 44 7.08 4.62 36.87
C LEU A 44 6.29 4.43 35.57
N GLY A 45 6.27 5.45 34.71
CA GLY A 45 5.64 5.33 33.39
C GLY A 45 6.22 4.17 32.56
N VAL A 46 7.56 4.03 32.54
CA VAL A 46 8.22 2.92 31.85
C VAL A 46 7.84 1.57 32.46
N SER A 47 7.74 1.44 33.79
CA SER A 47 7.36 0.17 34.41
C SER A 47 5.94 -0.25 34.02
N LYS A 48 4.99 0.69 33.97
CA LYS A 48 3.59 0.43 33.59
C LYS A 48 3.46 -0.05 32.13
N ILE A 49 4.10 0.61 31.18
CA ILE A 49 4.03 0.24 29.75
C ILE A 49 4.81 -1.03 29.38
N SER A 50 5.67 -1.51 30.26
CA SER A 50 6.49 -2.71 30.08
C SER A 50 5.81 -4.00 30.58
N LYS A 51 4.65 -3.89 31.17
CA LYS A 51 3.80 -5.04 31.54
C LYS A 51 3.21 -5.72 30.30
N VAL A 52 2.99 -7.02 30.39
CA VAL A 52 2.36 -7.79 29.31
C VAL A 52 1.21 -8.63 29.90
N PRO A 53 -0.04 -8.40 29.46
CA PRO A 53 -0.50 -7.34 28.54
C PRO A 53 -0.50 -5.95 29.22
N THR A 54 -0.31 -4.90 28.41
CA THR A 54 -0.46 -3.51 28.87
C THR A 54 -1.93 -3.09 28.70
N SER A 55 -2.57 -2.63 29.79
CA SER A 55 -3.95 -2.14 29.74
C SER A 55 -4.06 -0.73 29.14
N LYS A 56 -5.28 -0.31 28.77
CA LYS A 56 -5.51 1.06 28.33
C LYS A 56 -5.35 2.06 29.47
N GLU A 57 -5.68 1.64 30.69
CA GLU A 57 -5.44 2.42 31.93
C GLU A 57 -3.94 2.66 32.11
N ASP A 58 -3.11 1.60 32.04
CA ASP A 58 -1.65 1.74 32.14
C ASP A 58 -1.10 2.72 31.11
N LEU A 59 -1.62 2.72 29.89
CA LEU A 59 -1.19 3.66 28.85
C LEU A 59 -1.56 5.11 29.19
N ASN A 60 -2.80 5.36 29.68
CA ASN A 60 -3.23 6.71 30.07
C ASN A 60 -2.45 7.23 31.27
N GLU A 61 -2.29 6.42 32.32
CA GLU A 61 -1.50 6.80 33.49
C GLU A 61 -0.03 7.08 33.12
N SER A 62 0.55 6.27 32.22
CA SER A 62 1.94 6.49 31.74
C SER A 62 2.05 7.78 30.95
N LEU A 63 1.02 8.14 30.14
CA LEU A 63 0.97 9.41 29.43
C LEU A 63 1.09 10.58 30.40
N ASP A 64 0.27 10.58 31.47
CA ASP A 64 0.27 11.65 32.47
C ASP A 64 1.59 11.72 33.23
N LEU A 65 2.17 10.56 33.60
CA LEU A 65 3.45 10.47 34.27
C LEU A 65 4.61 11.02 33.40
N PHE A 66 4.70 10.66 32.12
CA PHE A 66 5.72 11.17 31.22
C PHE A 66 5.54 12.66 30.95
N LYS A 67 4.30 13.11 30.79
CA LYS A 67 3.96 14.53 30.63
C LYS A 67 4.38 15.33 31.86
N GLU A 68 4.02 14.88 33.08
CA GLU A 68 4.43 15.53 34.33
C GLU A 68 5.96 15.56 34.49
N ALA A 69 6.62 14.43 34.22
CA ALA A 69 8.06 14.33 34.29
C ALA A 69 8.75 15.37 33.38
N TYR A 70 8.31 15.48 32.14
CA TYR A 70 8.85 16.42 31.17
C TYR A 70 8.51 17.88 31.49
N LEU A 71 7.31 18.16 32.02
CA LEU A 71 6.94 19.51 32.44
C LEU A 71 7.76 20.00 33.65
N LYS A 72 8.10 19.11 34.57
CA LYS A 72 8.94 19.42 35.73
C LYS A 72 10.44 19.57 35.39
N ASP A 73 10.91 18.86 34.37
CA ASP A 73 12.28 18.93 33.89
C ASP A 73 12.36 18.82 32.36
N ARG A 74 12.41 19.97 31.70
CA ARG A 74 12.50 20.07 30.23
C ARG A 74 13.82 19.56 29.64
N THR A 75 14.80 19.23 30.50
CA THR A 75 16.08 18.62 30.08
C THR A 75 16.00 17.09 30.02
N LEU A 76 14.98 16.49 30.64
CA LEU A 76 14.74 15.05 30.64
C LEU A 76 14.14 14.59 29.31
N ILE A 77 14.98 14.57 28.26
CA ILE A 77 14.55 14.25 26.89
C ILE A 77 14.00 12.84 26.74
N ASP A 78 14.40 11.88 27.61
CA ASP A 78 13.83 10.52 27.61
C ASP A 78 12.35 10.53 27.97
N ALA A 79 11.92 11.40 28.90
CA ALA A 79 10.51 11.56 29.23
C ALA A 79 9.72 12.16 28.06
N LEU A 80 10.30 13.10 27.32
CA LEU A 80 9.70 13.66 26.09
C LEU A 80 9.49 12.58 25.03
N PHE A 81 10.50 11.74 24.80
CA PHE A 81 10.39 10.64 23.84
C PHE A 81 9.35 9.60 24.26
N ASN A 82 9.34 9.20 25.53
CA ASN A 82 8.37 8.26 26.07
C ASN A 82 6.94 8.82 25.99
N TYR A 83 6.77 10.13 26.26
CA TYR A 83 5.49 10.83 26.10
C TYR A 83 5.01 10.73 24.65
N ALA A 84 5.87 10.99 23.67
CA ALA A 84 5.56 10.86 22.26
C ALA A 84 5.18 9.41 21.87
N GLU A 85 5.92 8.40 22.35
CA GLU A 85 5.63 6.99 22.06
C GLU A 85 4.27 6.55 22.59
N ILE A 86 3.90 6.97 23.80
CA ILE A 86 2.58 6.65 24.36
C ILE A 86 1.47 7.40 23.62
N SER A 87 1.70 8.64 23.24
CA SER A 87 0.75 9.40 22.40
C SER A 87 0.47 8.68 21.08
N ILE A 88 1.48 8.05 20.45
CA ILE A 88 1.29 7.21 19.25
C ILE A 88 0.40 5.98 19.56
N ARG A 89 0.69 5.26 20.66
CA ARG A 89 -0.11 4.07 21.06
C ARG A 89 -1.57 4.43 21.33
N LEU A 90 -1.82 5.64 21.84
CA LEU A 90 -3.15 6.19 22.11
C LEU A 90 -3.77 6.88 20.88
N LEU A 91 -3.15 6.78 19.71
CA LEU A 91 -3.57 7.38 18.44
C LEU A 91 -3.66 8.92 18.47
N LYS A 92 -2.98 9.57 19.39
CA LYS A 92 -2.86 11.04 19.50
C LYS A 92 -1.75 11.54 18.57
N TYR A 93 -1.93 11.35 17.24
CA TYR A 93 -0.85 11.54 16.26
C TYR A 93 -0.36 12.99 16.14
N ASP A 94 -1.24 14.00 16.27
CA ASP A 94 -0.81 15.41 16.20
C ASP A 94 0.05 15.78 17.41
N GLU A 95 -0.38 15.40 18.63
CA GLU A 95 0.40 15.59 19.85
C GLU A 95 1.76 14.87 19.75
N ALA A 96 1.75 13.61 19.34
CA ALA A 96 2.98 12.82 19.18
C ALA A 96 3.93 13.41 18.14
N LYS A 97 3.42 13.94 17.03
CA LYS A 97 4.20 14.63 16.01
C LYS A 97 4.95 15.83 16.59
N ASP A 98 4.23 16.70 17.30
CA ASP A 98 4.81 17.92 17.86
C ASP A 98 5.88 17.59 18.91
N LEU A 99 5.63 16.59 19.77
CA LEU A 99 6.61 16.09 20.77
C LEU A 99 7.86 15.50 20.10
N LEU A 100 7.72 14.74 19.00
CA LEU A 100 8.87 14.19 18.27
C LEU A 100 9.67 15.28 17.56
N ILE A 101 9.01 16.31 17.02
CA ILE A 101 9.69 17.47 16.44
C ILE A 101 10.49 18.19 17.53
N GLU A 102 9.90 18.44 18.71
CA GLU A 102 10.59 19.03 19.86
C GLU A 102 11.77 18.15 20.31
N TYR A 103 11.60 16.84 20.41
CA TYR A 103 12.67 15.91 20.75
C TYR A 103 13.84 16.00 19.76
N LEU A 104 13.56 15.95 18.45
CA LEU A 104 14.57 16.02 17.39
C LEU A 104 15.23 17.40 17.28
N SER A 105 14.60 18.46 17.77
CA SER A 105 15.25 19.78 17.87
C SER A 105 16.36 19.82 18.92
N LYS A 106 16.22 19.02 19.99
CA LYS A 106 17.22 18.87 21.07
C LYS A 106 18.27 17.81 20.75
N LYS A 107 17.90 16.77 20.01
CA LYS A 107 18.77 15.68 19.57
C LYS A 107 18.73 15.61 18.05
N LYS A 108 19.74 16.21 17.39
CA LYS A 108 19.79 16.41 15.92
C LYS A 108 19.34 15.21 15.08
N TYR A 109 19.56 13.98 15.55
CA TYR A 109 19.13 12.76 14.91
C TYR A 109 18.94 11.65 15.96
N ASP A 110 17.87 10.89 15.81
CA ASP A 110 17.59 9.64 16.51
C ASP A 110 16.77 8.73 15.58
N TYR A 111 17.26 7.52 15.36
CA TYR A 111 16.62 6.56 14.44
C TYR A 111 15.16 6.28 14.83
N LYS A 112 14.88 5.99 16.12
CA LYS A 112 13.53 5.62 16.58
C LYS A 112 12.57 6.79 16.45
N ALA A 113 12.97 7.97 16.87
CA ALA A 113 12.16 9.18 16.77
C ALA A 113 11.90 9.55 15.31
N THR A 114 12.92 9.49 14.44
CA THR A 114 12.77 9.79 13.01
C THR A 114 11.86 8.79 12.31
N LEU A 115 11.97 7.49 12.66
CA LEU A 115 11.08 6.44 12.12
C LEU A 115 9.65 6.60 12.62
N ALA A 116 9.46 6.92 13.90
CA ALA A 116 8.14 7.18 14.48
C ALA A 116 7.48 8.37 13.80
N LEU A 117 8.22 9.46 13.60
CA LEU A 117 7.73 10.65 12.90
C LEU A 117 7.36 10.35 11.44
N ALA A 118 8.17 9.56 10.71
CA ALA A 118 7.84 9.12 9.36
C ALA A 118 6.52 8.34 9.31
N ARG A 119 6.31 7.42 10.26
CA ARG A 119 5.07 6.63 10.36
C ARG A 119 3.85 7.49 10.68
N ILE A 120 3.98 8.46 11.57
CA ILE A 120 2.90 9.42 11.87
C ILE A 120 2.52 10.17 10.61
N HIS A 121 3.49 10.72 9.89
CA HIS A 121 3.25 11.42 8.63
C HIS A 121 2.55 10.53 7.60
N PHE A 122 2.95 9.26 7.49
CA PHE A 122 2.26 8.29 6.64
C PHE A 122 0.80 8.10 7.04
N TYR A 123 0.50 7.89 8.33
CA TYR A 123 -0.87 7.75 8.84
C TYR A 123 -1.71 9.01 8.64
N LEU A 124 -1.12 10.19 8.77
CA LEU A 124 -1.79 11.47 8.53
C LEU A 124 -1.92 11.83 7.05
N GLY A 125 -1.41 11.01 6.12
CA GLY A 125 -1.43 11.28 4.68
C GLY A 125 -0.46 12.37 4.23
N ASN A 126 0.54 12.72 5.07
CA ASN A 126 1.57 13.72 4.77
C ASN A 126 2.78 13.03 4.13
N MET A 127 2.61 12.54 2.89
CA MET A 127 3.58 11.66 2.23
C MET A 127 4.92 12.31 1.96
N ASN A 128 4.95 13.61 1.68
CA ASN A 128 6.19 14.36 1.46
C ASN A 128 7.07 14.39 2.73
N ASP A 129 6.46 14.64 3.90
CA ASP A 129 7.18 14.65 5.18
C ASP A 129 7.59 13.24 5.60
N CYS A 130 6.75 12.25 5.32
CA CYS A 130 7.09 10.84 5.51
C CYS A 130 8.37 10.48 4.74
N LEU A 131 8.45 10.83 3.45
CA LEU A 131 9.62 10.59 2.60
C LEU A 131 10.87 11.33 3.09
N ILE A 132 10.74 12.57 3.56
CA ILE A 132 11.86 13.33 4.14
C ILE A 132 12.47 12.56 5.32
N ASN A 133 11.63 12.04 6.22
CA ASN A 133 12.12 11.31 7.39
C ASN A 133 12.69 9.94 7.05
N TYR A 134 12.05 9.17 6.14
CA TYR A 134 12.66 7.93 5.63
C TYR A 134 14.02 8.19 4.97
N LYS A 135 14.12 9.27 4.16
CA LYS A 135 15.37 9.64 3.48
C LYS A 135 16.49 9.96 4.48
N LYS A 136 16.20 10.65 5.60
CA LYS A 136 17.18 10.88 6.66
C LYS A 136 17.76 9.58 7.23
N ILE A 137 16.93 8.55 7.45
CA ILE A 137 17.38 7.25 7.94
C ILE A 137 18.23 6.53 6.88
N ILE A 138 17.82 6.60 5.60
CA ILE A 138 18.57 6.03 4.48
C ILE A 138 19.95 6.67 4.35
N ASP A 139 20.04 8.00 4.47
CA ASP A 139 21.29 8.75 4.33
C ASP A 139 22.28 8.47 5.48
N ASN A 140 21.76 8.10 6.66
CA ASN A 140 22.57 7.63 7.78
C ASN A 140 22.95 6.13 7.70
N ASN A 141 22.62 5.43 6.60
CA ASN A 141 22.88 4.01 6.39
C ASN A 141 22.26 3.06 7.45
N GLU A 142 21.18 3.48 8.11
CA GLU A 142 20.48 2.68 9.13
C GLU A 142 19.21 1.98 8.60
N ALA A 143 18.91 2.18 7.33
CA ALA A 143 17.72 1.62 6.70
C ALA A 143 17.88 0.12 6.41
N ASN A 144 16.99 -0.70 6.96
CA ASN A 144 16.83 -2.11 6.58
C ASN A 144 15.94 -2.28 5.34
N SER A 145 15.83 -3.51 4.82
CA SER A 145 15.02 -3.83 3.63
C SER A 145 13.57 -3.36 3.76
N LYS A 146 12.96 -3.49 4.95
CA LYS A 146 11.56 -3.05 5.19
C LYS A 146 11.40 -1.54 5.06
N LEU A 147 12.36 -0.77 5.56
CA LEU A 147 12.32 0.69 5.46
C LEU A 147 12.55 1.15 4.03
N TRP A 148 13.51 0.53 3.31
CA TRP A 148 13.73 0.81 1.90
C TRP A 148 12.48 0.54 1.07
N SER A 149 11.83 -0.62 1.26
CA SER A 149 10.59 -0.95 0.57
C SER A 149 9.46 0.03 0.89
N ALA A 150 9.31 0.43 2.17
CA ALA A 150 8.33 1.43 2.58
C ALA A 150 8.61 2.81 1.94
N PHE A 151 9.88 3.23 1.88
CA PHE A 151 10.28 4.45 1.20
C PHE A 151 9.92 4.41 -0.30
N LEU A 152 10.35 3.35 -1.01
CA LEU A 152 10.08 3.17 -2.44
C LEU A 152 8.58 3.07 -2.74
N PHE A 153 7.82 2.38 -1.90
CA PHE A 153 6.37 2.32 -2.02
C PHE A 153 5.73 3.72 -1.84
N THR A 154 6.18 4.47 -0.83
CA THR A 154 5.64 5.80 -0.51
C THR A 154 5.93 6.84 -1.60
N THR A 155 7.03 6.71 -2.37
CA THR A 155 7.31 7.63 -3.50
C THR A 155 6.20 7.67 -4.54
N ASN A 156 5.44 6.59 -4.69
CA ASN A 156 4.32 6.54 -5.64
C ASN A 156 3.11 7.42 -5.25
N TYR A 157 3.07 7.93 -4.03
CA TYR A 157 1.95 8.74 -3.51
C TYR A 157 2.12 10.24 -3.71
N THR A 158 3.27 10.69 -4.21
CA THR A 158 3.60 12.11 -4.33
C THR A 158 4.39 12.41 -5.59
N TYR A 159 4.42 13.69 -5.98
CA TYR A 159 5.29 14.20 -7.07
C TYR A 159 6.68 14.65 -6.57
N LYS A 160 7.05 14.32 -5.31
CA LYS A 160 8.31 14.78 -4.71
C LYS A 160 9.56 14.31 -5.46
N TYR A 161 9.50 13.12 -6.02
CA TYR A 161 10.59 12.51 -6.78
C TYR A 161 10.15 12.16 -8.19
N SER A 162 11.00 12.43 -9.18
CA SER A 162 10.79 12.00 -10.55
C SER A 162 10.94 10.47 -10.71
N GLN A 163 10.46 9.92 -11.82
CA GLN A 163 10.67 8.50 -12.13
C GLN A 163 12.17 8.13 -12.22
N LYS A 164 13.00 9.06 -12.69
CA LYS A 164 14.46 8.88 -12.70
C LYS A 164 15.04 8.78 -11.28
N ASP A 165 14.57 9.64 -10.35
CA ASP A 165 15.00 9.57 -8.95
C ASP A 165 14.56 8.27 -8.31
N TYR A 166 13.30 7.87 -8.53
CA TYR A 166 12.75 6.59 -8.08
C TYR A 166 13.62 5.42 -8.56
N LEU A 167 13.94 5.34 -9.85
CA LEU A 167 14.77 4.27 -10.42
C LEU A 167 16.19 4.26 -9.82
N ASN A 168 16.76 5.44 -9.54
CA ASN A 168 18.04 5.55 -8.85
C ASN A 168 17.96 5.02 -7.41
N PHE A 169 16.87 5.29 -6.68
CA PHE A 169 16.68 4.72 -5.35
C PHE A 169 16.50 3.19 -5.40
N CYS A 170 15.75 2.67 -6.37
CA CYS A 170 15.62 1.23 -6.56
C CYS A 170 16.96 0.55 -6.81
N LYS A 171 17.82 1.14 -7.66
CA LYS A 171 19.18 0.63 -7.92
C LYS A 171 20.04 0.62 -6.65
N LYS A 172 20.03 1.71 -5.88
CA LYS A 172 20.74 1.79 -4.58
C LYS A 172 20.24 0.72 -3.59
N TYR A 173 18.93 0.50 -3.54
CA TYR A 173 18.37 -0.55 -2.70
C TYR A 173 18.78 -1.94 -3.18
N SER A 174 18.73 -2.18 -4.49
CA SER A 174 19.16 -3.45 -5.09
C SER A 174 20.61 -3.83 -4.74
N GLU A 175 21.51 -2.83 -4.59
CA GLU A 175 22.90 -3.03 -4.18
C GLU A 175 23.03 -3.45 -2.71
N LYS A 176 22.03 -3.12 -1.86
CA LYS A 176 22.02 -3.46 -0.43
C LYS A 176 21.32 -4.79 -0.12
N LEU A 177 20.60 -5.35 -1.09
CA LEU A 177 19.96 -6.66 -0.92
C LEU A 177 21.01 -7.77 -0.84
N GLU A 178 20.80 -8.71 0.05
CA GLU A 178 21.69 -9.84 0.24
C GLU A 178 21.75 -10.70 -1.03
N LYS A 179 22.97 -10.95 -1.50
CA LYS A 179 23.24 -11.92 -2.54
C LYS A 179 23.92 -13.13 -1.90
N PHE A 180 23.26 -14.28 -1.99
CA PHE A 180 23.77 -15.52 -1.42
C PHE A 180 24.95 -16.07 -2.23
N ASP A 181 25.85 -16.81 -1.57
CA ASP A 181 26.95 -17.50 -2.23
C ASP A 181 26.39 -18.56 -3.20
N GLU A 182 26.86 -18.55 -4.42
CA GLU A 182 26.46 -19.50 -5.47
C GLU A 182 26.75 -20.96 -5.09
N LYS A 183 27.68 -21.21 -4.14
CA LYS A 183 27.99 -22.56 -3.64
C LYS A 183 26.89 -23.16 -2.77
N ILE A 184 26.09 -22.30 -2.09
CA ILE A 184 25.00 -22.74 -1.21
C ILE A 184 23.63 -22.67 -1.87
N ILE A 185 23.53 -21.99 -3.01
CA ILE A 185 22.32 -21.95 -3.80
C ILE A 185 22.30 -23.14 -4.76
N LYS A 186 21.20 -23.89 -4.78
CA LYS A 186 21.03 -25.00 -5.74
C LYS A 186 21.07 -24.48 -7.18
N LYS A 187 21.74 -25.21 -8.07
CA LYS A 187 21.78 -24.87 -9.50
C LYS A 187 20.39 -25.01 -10.12
N PHE A 188 20.14 -24.26 -11.17
CA PHE A 188 18.92 -24.42 -11.97
C PHE A 188 18.86 -25.83 -12.57
N GLN A 189 17.69 -26.46 -12.45
CA GLN A 189 17.36 -27.72 -13.08
C GLN A 189 16.10 -27.51 -13.89
N TYR A 190 16.21 -27.27 -15.18
CA TYR A 190 15.05 -27.10 -16.06
C TYR A 190 15.24 -27.84 -17.37
N GLU A 191 14.12 -28.27 -17.94
CA GLU A 191 14.08 -28.84 -19.28
C GLU A 191 13.85 -27.71 -20.29
N LYS A 192 14.59 -27.72 -21.42
CA LYS A 192 14.41 -26.72 -22.48
C LYS A 192 13.03 -26.78 -23.10
N ASN A 193 12.52 -27.99 -23.30
CA ASN A 193 11.20 -28.26 -23.87
C ASN A 193 10.36 -29.11 -22.88
N PRO A 194 9.94 -28.54 -21.75
CA PRO A 194 9.18 -29.28 -20.77
C PRO A 194 7.78 -29.63 -21.31
N LYS A 195 7.23 -30.78 -20.90
CA LYS A 195 5.84 -31.13 -21.22
C LYS A 195 4.86 -30.06 -20.71
N LYS A 196 5.14 -29.49 -19.54
CA LYS A 196 4.42 -28.36 -18.95
C LYS A 196 5.42 -27.33 -18.44
N ILE A 197 5.19 -26.05 -18.74
CA ILE A 197 5.96 -24.96 -18.17
C ILE A 197 5.49 -24.75 -16.72
N ARG A 198 6.41 -24.78 -15.76
CA ARG A 198 6.12 -24.59 -14.33
C ARG A 198 6.17 -23.10 -14.00
N LEU A 199 5.04 -22.56 -13.57
CA LEU A 199 4.89 -21.15 -13.18
C LEU A 199 4.81 -21.06 -11.66
N GLY A 200 5.74 -20.31 -11.05
CA GLY A 200 5.71 -19.96 -9.64
C GLY A 200 5.04 -18.61 -9.43
N PHE A 201 4.22 -18.48 -8.41
CA PHE A 201 3.58 -17.22 -8.04
C PHE A 201 3.91 -16.87 -6.60
N PHE A 202 4.76 -15.87 -6.41
CA PHE A 202 5.08 -15.33 -5.10
C PHE A 202 4.11 -14.20 -4.75
N SER A 203 3.47 -14.28 -3.58
CA SER A 203 2.62 -13.19 -3.09
C SER A 203 2.45 -13.21 -1.57
N ALA A 204 2.35 -12.02 -0.96
CA ALA A 204 1.90 -11.82 0.42
C ALA A 204 0.37 -11.59 0.53
N ASP A 205 -0.36 -11.68 -0.59
CA ASP A 205 -1.75 -11.27 -0.71
C ASP A 205 -2.64 -12.32 -1.42
N LEU A 206 -2.30 -13.61 -1.30
CA LEU A 206 -3.14 -14.72 -1.78
C LEU A 206 -4.30 -14.98 -0.80
N ARG A 207 -5.13 -13.98 -0.61
CA ARG A 207 -6.27 -13.88 0.30
C ARG A 207 -7.26 -12.85 -0.23
N THR A 208 -8.28 -12.47 0.54
CA THR A 208 -9.18 -11.37 0.17
C THR A 208 -8.40 -10.06 0.02
N HIS A 209 -7.92 -9.82 -1.19
CA HIS A 209 -7.12 -8.68 -1.60
C HIS A 209 -7.32 -8.37 -3.09
N SER A 210 -6.94 -7.16 -3.51
CA SER A 210 -7.03 -6.74 -4.92
C SER A 210 -6.27 -7.67 -5.87
N VAL A 211 -5.09 -8.17 -5.47
CA VAL A 211 -4.30 -9.13 -6.26
C VAL A 211 -5.14 -10.36 -6.61
N ALA A 212 -5.80 -10.97 -5.64
CA ALA A 212 -6.63 -12.16 -5.87
C ALA A 212 -7.75 -11.89 -6.90
N LYS A 213 -8.37 -10.69 -6.85
CA LYS A 213 -9.43 -10.30 -7.78
C LYS A 213 -8.97 -10.26 -9.24
N PHE A 214 -7.70 -9.96 -9.48
CA PHE A 214 -7.13 -9.87 -10.83
C PHE A 214 -6.55 -11.19 -11.35
N ILE A 215 -6.07 -12.08 -10.46
CA ILE A 215 -5.37 -13.29 -10.90
C ILE A 215 -6.23 -14.55 -10.91
N GLU A 216 -7.29 -14.63 -10.09
CA GLU A 216 -8.02 -15.87 -9.84
C GLU A 216 -8.52 -16.54 -11.14
N GLU A 217 -9.19 -15.79 -12.00
CA GLU A 217 -9.72 -16.34 -13.26
C GLU A 217 -8.59 -16.64 -14.27
N THR A 218 -7.57 -15.79 -14.34
CA THR A 218 -6.38 -16.04 -15.17
C THR A 218 -5.66 -17.30 -14.76
N LEU A 219 -5.51 -17.58 -13.45
CA LEU A 219 -4.92 -18.83 -12.95
C LEU A 219 -5.71 -20.07 -13.39
N LYS A 220 -7.05 -20.00 -13.40
CA LYS A 220 -7.91 -21.10 -13.89
C LYS A 220 -7.65 -21.41 -15.37
N ILE A 221 -7.37 -20.39 -16.17
CA ILE A 221 -7.07 -20.55 -17.60
C ILE A 221 -5.68 -21.14 -17.78
N LEU A 222 -4.67 -20.62 -17.09
CA LEU A 222 -3.31 -21.17 -17.09
C LEU A 222 -3.31 -22.65 -16.68
N LYS A 223 -4.11 -23.02 -15.66
CA LYS A 223 -4.25 -24.42 -15.21
C LYS A 223 -4.84 -25.34 -16.28
N LYS A 224 -5.77 -24.83 -17.09
CA LYS A 224 -6.42 -25.61 -18.17
C LYS A 224 -5.52 -25.74 -19.40
N ASP A 225 -4.62 -24.81 -19.63
CA ASP A 225 -3.62 -24.87 -20.71
C ASP A 225 -2.42 -25.72 -20.24
N ASN A 226 -1.36 -25.75 -20.97
CA ASN A 226 -0.20 -26.60 -20.73
C ASN A 226 0.77 -26.05 -19.66
N TYR A 227 0.22 -25.56 -18.53
CA TYR A 227 0.99 -25.02 -17.41
C TYR A 227 0.77 -25.78 -16.11
N GLU A 228 1.80 -25.82 -15.29
CA GLU A 228 1.71 -26.23 -13.90
C GLU A 228 1.94 -25.01 -13.01
N ILE A 229 0.95 -24.64 -12.22
CA ILE A 229 0.96 -23.42 -11.42
C ILE A 229 1.19 -23.74 -9.95
N ILE A 230 2.18 -23.08 -9.35
CA ILE A 230 2.66 -23.32 -7.98
C ILE A 230 2.63 -22.01 -7.20
N ALA A 231 2.04 -22.01 -6.00
CA ALA A 231 2.01 -20.85 -5.11
C ALA A 231 3.15 -20.87 -4.10
N PHE A 232 3.79 -19.73 -3.91
CA PHE A 232 4.70 -19.43 -2.79
C PHE A 232 4.05 -18.32 -1.97
N SER A 233 3.20 -18.73 -1.01
CA SER A 233 2.39 -17.82 -0.21
C SER A 233 3.20 -17.24 0.94
N ASN A 234 3.34 -15.92 0.95
CA ASN A 234 3.90 -15.17 2.07
C ASN A 234 2.82 -14.42 2.86
N ASN A 235 1.58 -14.93 2.87
CA ASN A 235 0.50 -14.39 3.66
C ASN A 235 0.93 -14.28 5.13
N LYS A 236 0.58 -13.16 5.78
CA LYS A 236 0.81 -13.00 7.21
C LYS A 236 0.10 -14.14 7.97
N LEU A 237 0.73 -14.67 9.00
CA LEU A 237 0.14 -15.71 9.86
C LEU A 237 -1.26 -15.31 10.36
N GLY A 238 -2.22 -16.19 10.20
CA GLY A 238 -3.62 -15.97 10.57
C GLY A 238 -4.39 -15.04 9.62
N ALA A 239 -3.84 -14.70 8.45
CA ALA A 239 -4.52 -13.87 7.45
C ALA A 239 -5.23 -14.68 6.34
N ASP A 240 -5.11 -16.01 6.35
CA ASP A 240 -5.81 -16.89 5.41
C ASP A 240 -7.32 -16.80 5.63
N ASP A 241 -8.05 -16.84 4.54
CA ASP A 241 -9.50 -16.67 4.50
C ASP A 241 -10.15 -17.56 3.40
N LEU A 242 -11.45 -17.39 3.18
CA LEU A 242 -12.19 -18.15 2.15
C LEU A 242 -11.61 -17.96 0.74
N THR A 243 -11.02 -16.81 0.43
CA THR A 243 -10.34 -16.58 -0.85
C THR A 243 -9.06 -17.39 -0.94
N THR A 244 -8.30 -17.48 0.16
CA THR A 244 -7.11 -18.35 0.23
C THR A 244 -7.48 -19.81 -0.08
N GLU A 245 -8.56 -20.31 0.53
CA GLU A 245 -9.00 -21.71 0.30
C GLU A 245 -9.43 -21.93 -1.16
N ARG A 246 -10.14 -20.99 -1.78
CA ARG A 246 -10.46 -21.08 -3.21
C ARG A 246 -9.21 -21.10 -4.08
N LEU A 247 -8.24 -20.23 -3.79
CA LEU A 247 -6.98 -20.18 -4.53
C LEU A 247 -6.17 -21.48 -4.36
N LYS A 248 -6.08 -22.05 -3.16
CA LYS A 248 -5.45 -23.36 -2.92
C LYS A 248 -6.04 -24.45 -3.85
N GLY A 249 -7.34 -24.46 -4.06
CA GLY A 249 -8.02 -25.38 -4.99
C GLY A 249 -7.67 -25.16 -6.48
N ILE A 250 -7.17 -23.98 -6.85
CA ILE A 250 -6.75 -23.66 -8.22
C ILE A 250 -5.30 -24.10 -8.46
N PHE A 251 -4.38 -23.82 -7.55
CA PHE A 251 -2.97 -24.22 -7.70
C PHE A 251 -2.77 -25.74 -7.72
N HIS A 252 -1.70 -26.20 -8.37
CA HIS A 252 -1.29 -27.59 -8.36
C HIS A 252 -0.51 -27.93 -7.07
N GLU A 253 0.33 -26.98 -6.63
CA GLU A 253 1.09 -27.05 -5.38
C GLU A 253 1.01 -25.72 -4.66
N TRP A 254 1.02 -25.75 -3.31
CA TRP A 254 0.97 -24.58 -2.45
C TRP A 254 2.00 -24.68 -1.34
N TYR A 255 2.82 -23.64 -1.18
CA TYR A 255 3.85 -23.55 -0.15
C TYR A 255 3.67 -22.30 0.68
N ASP A 256 3.44 -22.44 1.99
CA ASP A 256 3.44 -21.34 2.94
C ASP A 256 4.87 -21.06 3.37
N ILE A 257 5.40 -19.90 2.95
CA ILE A 257 6.81 -19.56 3.12
C ILE A 257 7.07 -18.48 4.18
N VAL A 258 6.04 -17.98 4.86
CA VAL A 258 6.13 -16.85 5.80
C VAL A 258 7.11 -17.06 6.95
N LYS A 259 7.38 -18.32 7.34
CA LYS A 259 8.36 -18.69 8.38
C LYS A 259 9.67 -19.24 7.83
N VAL A 260 9.80 -19.38 6.53
CA VAL A 260 10.98 -19.93 5.86
C VAL A 260 11.93 -18.77 5.52
N ASN A 261 13.23 -18.90 5.77
CA ASN A 261 14.21 -17.87 5.41
C ASN A 261 14.39 -17.76 3.89
N ASP A 262 14.97 -16.64 3.41
CA ASP A 262 15.06 -16.35 1.97
C ASP A 262 15.91 -17.36 1.21
N LEU A 263 17.03 -17.83 1.77
CA LEU A 263 17.88 -18.84 1.13
C LEU A 263 17.12 -20.16 0.91
N ASP A 264 16.40 -20.62 1.91
CA ASP A 264 15.61 -21.85 1.80
C ASP A 264 14.46 -21.71 0.80
N VAL A 265 13.84 -20.52 0.70
CA VAL A 265 12.82 -20.24 -0.32
C VAL A 265 13.42 -20.24 -1.72
N VAL A 266 14.59 -19.62 -1.92
CA VAL A 266 15.31 -19.66 -3.20
C VAL A 266 15.58 -21.12 -3.61
N ASN A 267 16.09 -21.93 -2.68
CA ASN A 267 16.37 -23.34 -2.91
C ASN A 267 15.10 -24.16 -3.18
N LEU A 268 14.01 -23.89 -2.46
CA LEU A 268 12.70 -24.52 -2.71
C LEU A 268 12.19 -24.23 -4.12
N ILE A 269 12.24 -22.96 -4.57
CA ILE A 269 11.81 -22.56 -5.92
C ILE A 269 12.63 -23.30 -6.99
N ARG A 270 13.95 -23.42 -6.79
CA ARG A 270 14.84 -24.13 -7.72
C ARG A 270 14.59 -25.64 -7.71
N ASP A 271 14.36 -26.25 -6.54
CA ASP A 271 13.99 -27.68 -6.40
C ASP A 271 12.66 -28.00 -7.11
N LYS A 272 11.73 -27.06 -7.07
CA LYS A 272 10.46 -27.17 -7.78
C LYS A 272 10.59 -26.93 -9.28
N LYS A 273 11.81 -26.68 -9.78
CA LYS A 273 12.12 -26.49 -11.20
C LYS A 273 11.22 -25.45 -11.86
N ILE A 274 10.99 -24.33 -11.13
CA ILE A 274 10.16 -23.23 -11.65
C ILE A 274 10.83 -22.64 -12.88
N ASN A 275 10.10 -22.60 -14.00
CA ASN A 275 10.57 -22.00 -15.25
C ASN A 275 10.43 -20.48 -15.23
N ILE A 276 9.27 -20.00 -14.80
CA ILE A 276 8.92 -18.59 -14.74
C ILE A 276 8.35 -18.28 -13.36
N LEU A 277 8.96 -17.34 -12.64
CA LEU A 277 8.51 -16.89 -11.32
C LEU A 277 7.87 -15.51 -11.43
N PHE A 278 6.64 -15.39 -10.96
CA PHE A 278 5.93 -14.13 -10.87
C PHE A 278 6.11 -13.50 -9.49
N ASP A 279 6.46 -12.21 -9.47
CA ASP A 279 6.36 -11.35 -8.30
C ASP A 279 5.01 -10.61 -8.35
N LEU A 280 4.13 -10.93 -7.41
CA LEU A 280 2.83 -10.26 -7.24
C LEU A 280 2.81 -9.31 -6.04
N THR A 281 3.96 -8.97 -5.47
CA THR A 281 4.08 -8.16 -4.25
C THR A 281 4.91 -6.89 -4.46
N GLY A 282 6.03 -7.00 -5.19
CA GLY A 282 6.96 -5.87 -5.40
C GLY A 282 7.42 -5.25 -4.08
N TYR A 283 7.27 -3.93 -3.92
CA TYR A 283 7.64 -3.23 -2.68
C TYR A 283 6.49 -3.07 -1.67
N SER A 284 5.35 -3.72 -1.88
CA SER A 284 4.27 -3.70 -0.91
C SER A 284 4.61 -4.49 0.37
N THR A 285 3.75 -4.39 1.38
CA THR A 285 3.97 -5.09 2.66
C THR A 285 4.06 -6.60 2.47
N GLY A 286 5.05 -7.22 3.09
CA GLY A 286 5.29 -8.66 2.96
C GLY A 286 6.15 -9.04 1.75
N ASN A 287 6.80 -8.07 1.11
CA ASN A 287 7.77 -8.36 0.04
C ASN A 287 9.01 -9.08 0.58
N ARG A 288 9.70 -9.77 -0.34
CA ARG A 288 10.95 -10.49 -0.09
C ARG A 288 11.84 -10.36 -1.34
N CYS A 289 12.35 -9.13 -1.56
CA CYS A 289 13.14 -8.77 -2.74
C CYS A 289 14.42 -9.61 -2.88
N GLU A 290 14.97 -10.10 -1.77
CA GLU A 290 16.13 -10.98 -1.73
C GLU A 290 15.92 -12.27 -2.57
N ILE A 291 14.70 -12.82 -2.59
CA ILE A 291 14.35 -14.01 -3.40
C ILE A 291 14.58 -13.71 -4.89
N PHE A 292 14.12 -12.56 -5.36
CA PHE A 292 14.25 -12.16 -6.76
C PHE A 292 15.66 -11.69 -7.10
N LYS A 293 16.34 -11.02 -6.16
CA LYS A 293 17.74 -10.61 -6.27
C LYS A 293 18.67 -11.80 -6.49
N ASN A 294 18.36 -12.95 -5.94
CA ASN A 294 19.12 -14.19 -6.08
C ASN A 294 18.70 -15.04 -7.30
N LYS A 295 17.93 -14.44 -8.22
CA LYS A 295 17.50 -15.11 -9.46
C LYS A 295 16.97 -16.53 -9.18
N SER A 296 15.84 -16.63 -8.49
CA SER A 296 15.31 -17.92 -8.04
C SER A 296 14.78 -18.80 -9.18
N ALA A 297 14.39 -18.20 -10.31
CA ALA A 297 13.96 -18.90 -11.51
C ALA A 297 14.63 -18.36 -12.77
N PRO A 298 14.73 -19.17 -13.86
CA PRO A 298 15.29 -18.75 -15.14
C PRO A 298 14.69 -17.45 -15.69
N LEU A 299 13.37 -17.29 -15.63
CA LEU A 299 12.68 -16.04 -15.93
C LEU A 299 11.92 -15.54 -14.70
N GLN A 300 11.99 -14.24 -14.45
CA GLN A 300 11.28 -13.56 -13.36
C GLN A 300 10.47 -12.39 -13.92
N ILE A 301 9.20 -12.32 -13.55
CA ILE A 301 8.23 -11.37 -14.11
C ILE A 301 7.50 -10.65 -12.97
N SER A 302 7.50 -9.32 -12.97
CA SER A 302 6.65 -8.51 -12.10
C SER A 302 5.26 -8.33 -12.74
N TRP A 303 4.20 -8.59 -11.97
CA TRP A 303 2.82 -8.47 -12.46
C TRP A 303 1.84 -8.13 -11.33
N CYS A 304 0.86 -7.31 -11.62
CA CYS A 304 -0.38 -7.12 -10.86
C CYS A 304 -0.23 -6.43 -9.49
N GLY A 305 0.59 -6.93 -8.57
CA GLY A 305 0.62 -6.45 -7.18
C GLY A 305 1.40 -5.16 -6.97
N TYR A 306 2.39 -4.88 -7.81
CA TYR A 306 3.16 -3.65 -7.79
C TYR A 306 3.38 -3.11 -9.19
N CYS A 307 3.01 -1.87 -9.41
CA CYS A 307 2.94 -1.27 -10.74
C CYS A 307 3.94 -0.13 -10.88
N ASN A 308 5.21 -0.46 -10.75
CA ASN A 308 6.38 0.36 -11.07
C ASN A 308 7.60 -0.56 -11.20
N SER A 309 8.76 -0.03 -11.62
CA SER A 309 9.99 -0.82 -11.72
C SER A 309 10.43 -1.36 -10.36
N SER A 310 10.94 -2.59 -10.32
CA SER A 310 11.62 -3.15 -9.15
C SER A 310 13.07 -2.65 -9.04
N GLY A 311 13.65 -2.14 -10.12
CA GLY A 311 15.06 -1.76 -10.20
C GLY A 311 16.06 -2.92 -10.11
N LEU A 312 15.56 -4.17 -10.07
CA LEU A 312 16.37 -5.37 -10.01
C LEU A 312 16.83 -5.78 -11.42
N LYS A 313 18.12 -6.00 -11.61
CA LYS A 313 18.66 -6.53 -12.89
C LYS A 313 18.19 -7.96 -13.14
N GLU A 314 17.88 -8.67 -12.08
CA GLU A 314 17.47 -10.07 -12.09
C GLU A 314 15.96 -10.24 -12.41
N MET A 315 15.18 -9.15 -12.40
CA MET A 315 13.79 -9.14 -12.89
C MET A 315 13.79 -8.92 -14.39
N ASP A 316 13.33 -9.90 -15.18
CA ASP A 316 13.44 -9.85 -16.64
C ASP A 316 12.35 -9.00 -17.29
N TYR A 317 11.13 -9.11 -16.76
CA TYR A 317 9.96 -8.48 -17.39
C TYR A 317 9.03 -7.83 -16.36
N LEU A 318 8.35 -6.78 -16.82
CA LEU A 318 7.20 -6.16 -16.17
C LEU A 318 6.00 -6.22 -17.12
N ILE A 319 4.85 -6.74 -16.67
CA ILE A 319 3.62 -6.76 -17.47
C ILE A 319 2.87 -5.44 -17.33
N ALA A 320 2.55 -4.84 -18.47
CA ALA A 320 1.77 -3.61 -18.62
C ALA A 320 0.89 -3.69 -19.88
N ASP A 321 0.27 -2.59 -20.28
CA ASP A 321 -0.31 -2.36 -21.60
C ASP A 321 0.21 -1.05 -22.21
N GLU A 322 -0.15 -0.76 -23.46
CA GLU A 322 0.36 0.42 -24.19
C GLU A 322 -0.12 1.76 -23.59
N ASN A 323 -1.28 1.78 -22.92
CA ASN A 323 -1.79 2.98 -22.26
C ASN A 323 -1.03 3.28 -20.97
N LEU A 324 -0.49 2.24 -20.32
CA LEU A 324 0.27 2.36 -19.06
C LEU A 324 1.73 2.71 -19.30
N ILE A 325 2.39 2.01 -20.23
CA ILE A 325 3.80 2.25 -20.54
C ILE A 325 3.95 2.25 -22.06
N LYS A 326 4.16 3.41 -22.64
CA LYS A 326 4.46 3.54 -24.07
C LYS A 326 5.88 3.05 -24.37
N LYS A 327 6.14 2.72 -25.63
CA LYS A 327 7.44 2.20 -26.06
C LYS A 327 8.59 3.17 -25.78
N GLU A 328 8.37 4.45 -25.98
CA GLU A 328 9.30 5.53 -25.71
C GLU A 328 9.61 5.75 -24.22
N GLU A 329 8.83 5.13 -23.32
CA GLU A 329 9.00 5.20 -21.86
C GLU A 329 9.81 4.02 -21.29
N ASP A 330 10.24 3.04 -22.10
CA ASP A 330 10.96 1.83 -21.64
C ASP A 330 12.21 2.15 -20.80
N PHE A 331 12.88 3.28 -21.07
CA PHE A 331 14.06 3.71 -20.32
C PHE A 331 13.80 4.04 -18.84
N ASN A 332 12.54 4.22 -18.45
CA ASN A 332 12.11 4.47 -17.07
C ASN A 332 12.01 3.20 -16.22
N TYR A 333 12.30 2.03 -16.79
CA TYR A 333 12.18 0.73 -16.14
C TYR A 333 13.46 -0.06 -16.29
N THR A 334 13.79 -0.90 -15.31
CA THR A 334 14.93 -1.83 -15.42
C THR A 334 14.54 -3.06 -16.22
N GLU A 335 13.28 -3.47 -16.08
CA GLU A 335 12.68 -4.64 -16.71
C GLU A 335 12.35 -4.35 -18.18
N LYS A 336 12.35 -5.40 -19.02
CA LYS A 336 11.74 -5.35 -20.35
C LYS A 336 10.21 -5.36 -20.19
N ILE A 337 9.51 -4.51 -20.92
CA ILE A 337 8.06 -4.39 -20.81
C ILE A 337 7.36 -5.42 -21.70
N ILE A 338 6.54 -6.28 -21.10
CA ILE A 338 5.54 -7.08 -21.80
C ILE A 338 4.27 -6.25 -21.88
N ARG A 339 3.94 -5.78 -23.09
CA ARG A 339 2.71 -5.02 -23.34
C ARG A 339 1.63 -5.97 -23.78
N LEU A 340 0.61 -6.12 -22.94
CA LEU A 340 -0.61 -6.81 -23.31
C LEU A 340 -1.39 -5.94 -24.32
N PRO A 341 -2.09 -6.56 -25.30
CA PRO A 341 -2.68 -5.80 -26.41
C PRO A 341 -3.88 -4.95 -26.02
N LYS A 342 -4.50 -5.20 -24.87
CA LYS A 342 -5.70 -4.49 -24.42
C LYS A 342 -5.50 -3.86 -23.04
N ILE A 343 -5.55 -4.66 -21.98
CA ILE A 343 -5.44 -4.20 -20.60
C ILE A 343 -4.49 -5.11 -19.81
N TRP A 344 -3.76 -4.53 -18.84
CA TRP A 344 -2.78 -5.27 -18.03
C TRP A 344 -3.38 -6.27 -17.04
N ASN A 345 -4.62 -6.05 -16.62
CA ASN A 345 -5.39 -6.88 -15.70
C ASN A 345 -6.87 -6.86 -16.05
N SER A 346 -7.54 -8.00 -15.90
CA SER A 346 -9.00 -8.11 -15.89
C SER A 346 -9.48 -8.40 -14.47
N HIS A 347 -10.59 -7.81 -14.07
CA HIS A 347 -11.22 -8.09 -12.79
C HIS A 347 -12.10 -9.34 -12.92
N TYR A 348 -12.21 -10.17 -11.88
CA TYR A 348 -13.19 -11.25 -11.89
C TYR A 348 -14.61 -10.69 -11.99
N LEU A 349 -15.54 -11.46 -12.54
CA LEU A 349 -16.93 -11.04 -12.66
C LEU A 349 -17.54 -10.80 -11.28
N ILE A 350 -18.03 -9.59 -11.08
CA ILE A 350 -18.77 -9.20 -9.88
C ILE A 350 -20.23 -9.65 -10.07
N SER A 351 -20.94 -9.94 -8.97
CA SER A 351 -22.34 -10.33 -9.04
C SER A 351 -23.19 -9.27 -9.74
N SER A 352 -23.93 -9.68 -10.77
CA SER A 352 -24.88 -8.81 -11.50
C SER A 352 -26.18 -8.57 -10.72
N GLU A 353 -26.43 -9.33 -9.64
CA GLU A 353 -27.62 -9.18 -8.79
C GLU A 353 -27.64 -7.87 -8.00
N ILE A 354 -26.47 -7.25 -7.82
CA ILE A 354 -26.36 -5.94 -7.17
C ILE A 354 -26.96 -4.88 -8.08
N LYS A 355 -28.10 -4.34 -7.67
CA LYS A 355 -28.85 -3.35 -8.45
C LYS A 355 -28.12 -2.00 -8.49
N ILE A 356 -28.13 -1.37 -9.67
CA ILE A 356 -27.77 0.03 -9.86
C ILE A 356 -29.05 0.84 -9.67
N ASN A 357 -29.02 1.85 -8.79
CA ASN A 357 -30.14 2.76 -8.57
C ASN A 357 -30.15 3.90 -9.61
N GLU A 358 -31.22 4.67 -9.59
CA GLU A 358 -31.31 5.95 -10.28
C GLU A 358 -30.18 6.88 -9.85
N LEU A 359 -29.78 7.81 -10.73
CA LEU A 359 -28.73 8.79 -10.46
C LEU A 359 -29.06 9.62 -9.21
N PRO A 360 -28.25 9.60 -8.17
CA PRO A 360 -28.53 10.31 -6.91
C PRO A 360 -28.84 11.80 -7.08
N ALA A 361 -28.20 12.47 -8.01
CA ALA A 361 -28.39 13.90 -8.29
C ALA A 361 -29.85 14.25 -8.67
N ILE A 362 -30.62 13.33 -9.24
CA ILE A 362 -32.04 13.55 -9.59
C ILE A 362 -32.85 13.79 -8.32
N LYS A 363 -32.62 13.00 -7.28
CA LYS A 363 -33.28 13.12 -5.98
C LYS A 363 -32.68 14.24 -5.13
N ASN A 364 -31.35 14.29 -5.07
CA ASN A 364 -30.61 15.18 -4.16
C ASN A 364 -30.61 16.65 -4.60
N LYS A 365 -30.84 16.93 -5.89
CA LYS A 365 -30.74 18.26 -6.53
C LYS A 365 -29.33 18.87 -6.43
N TYR A 366 -28.31 18.06 -6.17
CA TYR A 366 -26.90 18.40 -6.24
C TYR A 366 -26.11 17.16 -6.68
N THR A 367 -24.95 17.36 -7.29
CA THR A 367 -24.07 16.25 -7.69
C THR A 367 -23.31 15.73 -6.49
N THR A 368 -23.29 14.41 -6.35
CA THR A 368 -22.45 13.71 -5.35
C THR A 368 -21.24 13.13 -6.04
N PHE A 369 -20.09 13.77 -5.88
CA PHE A 369 -18.81 13.18 -6.22
C PHE A 369 -18.40 12.16 -5.15
N GLY A 370 -17.56 11.18 -5.52
CA GLY A 370 -17.07 10.21 -4.56
C GLY A 370 -15.69 9.67 -4.85
N SER A 371 -15.00 9.20 -3.84
CA SER A 371 -13.77 8.42 -3.99
C SER A 371 -13.67 7.36 -2.91
N PHE A 372 -13.50 6.11 -3.33
CA PHE A 372 -13.33 4.97 -2.43
C PHE A 372 -11.86 4.48 -2.41
N ASN A 373 -10.97 5.33 -2.90
CA ASN A 373 -9.53 5.09 -2.85
C ASN A 373 -8.99 5.11 -1.41
N ASN A 374 -7.87 4.41 -1.21
CA ASN A 374 -7.15 4.45 0.07
C ASN A 374 -6.78 5.89 0.41
N TYR A 375 -6.93 6.24 1.69
CA TYR A 375 -6.63 7.57 2.22
C TYR A 375 -5.22 8.08 1.86
N GLY A 376 -4.21 7.22 1.90
CA GLY A 376 -2.85 7.58 1.53
C GLY A 376 -2.71 8.14 0.10
N LYS A 377 -3.68 7.87 -0.78
CA LYS A 377 -3.72 8.41 -2.14
C LYS A 377 -4.28 9.83 -2.24
N LEU A 378 -4.88 10.37 -1.16
CA LEU A 378 -5.35 11.75 -1.10
C LEU A 378 -4.17 12.72 -0.91
N SER A 379 -3.43 12.97 -1.99
CA SER A 379 -2.35 13.96 -1.98
C SER A 379 -2.90 15.37 -1.75
N ASP A 380 -2.05 16.30 -1.32
CA ASP A 380 -2.46 17.70 -1.14
C ASP A 380 -2.93 18.29 -2.47
N GLU A 381 -2.27 17.94 -3.59
CA GLU A 381 -2.68 18.33 -4.94
C GLU A 381 -4.06 17.79 -5.33
N THR A 382 -4.38 16.55 -4.93
CA THR A 382 -5.72 15.98 -5.12
C THR A 382 -6.76 16.78 -4.36
N ILE A 383 -6.50 17.08 -3.09
CA ILE A 383 -7.41 17.84 -2.22
C ILE A 383 -7.62 19.27 -2.75
N GLU A 384 -6.57 19.97 -3.18
CA GLU A 384 -6.63 21.28 -3.80
C GLU A 384 -7.50 21.27 -5.05
N THR A 385 -7.27 20.33 -5.97
CA THR A 385 -8.02 20.18 -7.21
C THR A 385 -9.51 19.89 -6.95
N TRP A 386 -9.80 18.95 -6.04
CA TRP A 386 -11.19 18.63 -5.68
C TRP A 386 -11.88 19.77 -4.94
N SER A 387 -11.13 20.56 -4.17
CA SER A 387 -11.67 21.78 -3.55
C SER A 387 -12.15 22.79 -4.58
N LEU A 388 -11.42 22.96 -5.69
CA LEU A 388 -11.86 23.84 -6.79
C LEU A 388 -13.13 23.32 -7.47
N ILE A 389 -13.27 21.99 -7.62
CA ILE A 389 -14.51 21.38 -8.13
C ILE A 389 -15.69 21.69 -7.20
N LEU A 390 -15.51 21.47 -5.88
CA LEU A 390 -16.57 21.66 -4.89
C LEU A 390 -16.97 23.13 -4.68
N LYS A 391 -16.05 24.09 -4.92
CA LYS A 391 -16.37 25.52 -4.91
C LYS A 391 -17.26 25.92 -6.06
N ASN A 392 -16.96 25.39 -7.24
CA ASN A 392 -17.59 25.83 -8.50
C ASN A 392 -18.90 25.10 -8.81
N ASN A 393 -19.27 24.08 -8.01
CA ASN A 393 -20.45 23.27 -8.25
C ASN A 393 -21.35 23.18 -7.01
N ASN A 394 -22.66 23.09 -7.23
CA ASN A 394 -23.58 22.62 -6.18
C ASN A 394 -23.39 21.13 -6.00
N SER A 395 -22.42 20.77 -5.13
CA SER A 395 -21.99 19.37 -5.00
C SER A 395 -21.47 19.05 -3.60
N LYS A 396 -21.43 17.74 -3.30
CA LYS A 396 -20.81 17.16 -2.11
C LYS A 396 -19.80 16.09 -2.52
N LEU A 397 -18.87 15.77 -1.62
CA LEU A 397 -17.87 14.73 -1.80
C LEU A 397 -18.06 13.63 -0.77
N VAL A 398 -18.24 12.40 -1.24
CA VAL A 398 -18.29 11.19 -0.41
C VAL A 398 -16.92 10.51 -0.43
N LEU A 399 -16.36 10.28 0.74
CA LEU A 399 -15.09 9.58 0.93
C LEU A 399 -15.29 8.28 1.70
N LYS A 400 -14.69 7.19 1.22
CA LYS A 400 -14.72 5.89 1.88
C LYS A 400 -13.35 5.22 1.88
N SER A 401 -12.86 4.91 3.06
CA SER A 401 -11.60 4.18 3.26
C SER A 401 -11.63 3.53 4.65
N SER A 402 -10.84 2.47 4.84
CA SER A 402 -10.72 1.79 6.14
C SER A 402 -10.22 2.71 7.27
N VAL A 403 -9.57 3.80 6.91
CA VAL A 403 -8.99 4.77 7.85
C VAL A 403 -10.04 5.79 8.30
N HIS A 404 -11.15 5.92 7.58
CA HIS A 404 -12.23 6.85 7.90
C HIS A 404 -13.08 6.43 9.12
N ASP A 405 -12.81 5.25 9.70
CA ASP A 405 -13.41 4.83 10.96
C ASP A 405 -12.83 5.59 12.18
N HIS A 406 -11.69 6.29 11.98
CA HIS A 406 -11.03 7.10 13.01
C HIS A 406 -11.39 8.58 12.91
N GLN A 407 -12.01 9.13 13.95
CA GLN A 407 -12.44 10.54 14.00
C GLN A 407 -11.31 11.53 13.72
N LEU A 408 -10.13 11.30 14.29
CA LEU A 408 -8.95 12.14 14.09
C LEU A 408 -8.58 12.31 12.60
N LEU A 409 -8.67 11.22 11.83
CA LEU A 409 -8.34 11.25 10.40
C LEU A 409 -9.43 11.94 9.58
N ARG A 410 -10.71 11.78 9.96
CA ARG A 410 -11.81 12.56 9.38
C ARG A 410 -11.59 14.06 9.61
N ASP A 411 -11.21 14.44 10.82
CA ASP A 411 -10.95 15.84 11.18
C ASP A 411 -9.74 16.40 10.42
N ASN A 412 -8.67 15.62 10.28
CA ASN A 412 -7.50 16.00 9.48
C ASN A 412 -7.87 16.26 8.00
N ILE A 413 -8.66 15.35 7.39
CA ILE A 413 -9.15 15.55 6.02
C ILE A 413 -10.01 16.80 5.92
N LYS A 414 -11.00 16.98 6.82
CA LYS A 414 -11.85 18.17 6.83
C LYS A 414 -11.03 19.44 6.98
N ASN A 415 -10.01 19.44 7.83
CA ASN A 415 -9.11 20.58 8.01
C ASN A 415 -8.30 20.90 6.74
N LYS A 416 -7.84 19.87 6.00
CA LYS A 416 -7.18 20.09 4.70
C LYS A 416 -8.14 20.73 3.68
N PHE A 417 -9.38 20.26 3.58
CA PHE A 417 -10.40 20.88 2.73
C PHE A 417 -10.77 22.30 3.20
N LYS A 418 -10.89 22.53 4.51
CA LYS A 418 -11.18 23.85 5.08
C LYS A 418 -10.08 24.87 4.77
N LYS A 419 -8.80 24.47 4.82
CA LYS A 419 -7.69 25.32 4.38
C LYS A 419 -7.82 25.76 2.92
N ASN A 420 -8.48 24.94 2.10
CA ASN A 420 -8.82 25.24 0.71
C ASN A 420 -10.21 25.89 0.55
N GLY A 421 -10.83 26.37 1.63
CA GLY A 421 -12.11 27.09 1.63
C GLY A 421 -13.33 26.21 1.37
N ILE A 422 -13.31 24.94 1.78
CA ILE A 422 -14.46 24.02 1.71
C ILE A 422 -14.98 23.72 3.10
N GLU A 423 -16.26 24.02 3.33
CA GLU A 423 -16.92 23.70 4.60
C GLU A 423 -17.08 22.18 4.81
N GLY A 424 -16.90 21.76 6.07
CA GLY A 424 -16.87 20.35 6.44
C GLY A 424 -18.15 19.56 6.12
N GLU A 425 -19.29 20.25 5.96
CA GLU A 425 -20.60 19.66 5.59
C GLU A 425 -20.64 19.16 4.14
N LYS A 426 -19.77 19.68 3.28
CA LYS A 426 -19.61 19.18 1.89
C LYS A 426 -18.87 17.83 1.84
N ILE A 427 -18.16 17.43 2.90
CA ILE A 427 -17.36 16.20 2.96
C ILE A 427 -18.08 15.17 3.82
N ILE A 428 -18.54 14.11 3.18
CA ILE A 428 -19.28 13.01 3.81
C ILE A 428 -18.36 11.80 3.91
N PHE A 429 -18.24 11.20 5.08
CA PHE A 429 -17.48 9.97 5.29
C PHE A 429 -18.40 8.77 5.39
N MET A 430 -18.06 7.71 4.66
CA MET A 430 -18.71 6.42 4.76
C MET A 430 -17.82 5.42 5.50
N GLU A 431 -18.41 4.58 6.33
CA GLU A 431 -17.72 3.53 7.07
C GLU A 431 -17.36 2.36 6.16
N ARG A 432 -16.31 1.62 6.56
CA ARG A 432 -15.94 0.38 5.89
C ARG A 432 -16.96 -0.72 6.23
N LEU A 433 -17.47 -1.38 5.21
CA LEU A 433 -18.32 -2.57 5.37
C LEU A 433 -17.48 -3.84 5.18
N LYS A 434 -17.80 -4.88 5.95
CA LYS A 434 -17.10 -6.19 5.87
C LYS A 434 -17.56 -6.99 4.66
N ASN A 435 -18.85 -6.91 4.31
CA ASN A 435 -19.43 -7.60 3.19
C ASN A 435 -19.09 -6.86 1.88
N TYR A 436 -18.65 -7.61 0.85
CA TYR A 436 -18.22 -7.02 -0.41
C TYR A 436 -19.40 -6.48 -1.23
N ASP A 437 -20.54 -7.17 -1.24
CA ASP A 437 -21.73 -6.70 -1.96
C ASP A 437 -22.29 -5.41 -1.35
N ASP A 438 -22.26 -5.30 -0.02
CA ASP A 438 -22.66 -4.08 0.65
C ASP A 438 -21.66 -2.95 0.39
N HIS A 439 -20.35 -3.28 0.29
CA HIS A 439 -19.36 -2.30 -0.16
C HIS A 439 -19.70 -1.76 -1.55
N LEU A 440 -20.08 -2.62 -2.50
CA LEU A 440 -20.43 -2.22 -3.86
C LEU A 440 -21.72 -1.38 -3.88
N LYS A 441 -22.74 -1.75 -3.10
CA LYS A 441 -23.98 -0.95 -2.99
C LYS A 441 -23.74 0.49 -2.57
N MET A 442 -22.63 0.78 -1.87
CA MET A 442 -22.31 2.15 -1.46
C MET A 442 -22.00 3.08 -2.64
N TYR A 443 -21.55 2.56 -3.80
CA TYR A 443 -21.43 3.34 -5.03
C TYR A 443 -22.76 3.91 -5.52
N ASN A 444 -23.89 3.36 -5.06
CA ASN A 444 -25.22 3.91 -5.33
C ASN A 444 -25.46 5.29 -4.68
N ASN A 445 -24.59 5.77 -3.82
CA ASN A 445 -24.68 7.11 -3.20
C ASN A 445 -23.91 8.18 -3.97
N ILE A 446 -23.18 7.83 -5.02
CA ILE A 446 -22.38 8.78 -5.80
C ILE A 446 -22.77 8.80 -7.27
N ASP A 447 -22.64 9.94 -7.90
CA ASP A 447 -22.95 10.17 -9.30
C ASP A 447 -21.72 9.99 -10.18
N ILE A 448 -20.57 10.52 -9.74
CA ILE A 448 -19.31 10.54 -10.46
C ILE A 448 -18.19 10.20 -9.48
N SER A 449 -17.30 9.27 -9.85
CA SER A 449 -16.09 8.98 -9.09
C SER A 449 -14.96 9.93 -9.48
N LEU A 450 -14.27 10.48 -8.48
CA LEU A 450 -13.05 11.26 -8.66
C LEU A 450 -11.84 10.41 -8.32
N ASP A 451 -10.98 10.18 -9.31
CA ASP A 451 -9.76 9.42 -9.12
C ASP A 451 -8.65 10.28 -8.48
N THR A 452 -7.85 9.65 -7.64
CA THR A 452 -6.72 10.27 -6.94
C THR A 452 -5.48 10.34 -7.83
N PHE A 453 -4.58 11.27 -7.55
CA PHE A 453 -3.30 11.41 -8.24
C PHE A 453 -2.19 11.90 -7.28
N PRO A 454 -0.90 11.53 -7.51
CA PRO A 454 -0.38 10.77 -8.66
C PRO A 454 -0.73 9.27 -8.65
N PHE A 455 -1.16 8.68 -7.54
CA PHE A 455 -1.49 7.27 -7.46
C PHE A 455 -2.99 7.04 -7.72
N ALA A 456 -3.31 6.60 -8.94
CA ALA A 456 -4.68 6.37 -9.38
C ALA A 456 -5.31 5.11 -8.74
N GLY A 457 -6.65 5.02 -8.80
CA GLY A 457 -7.41 3.84 -8.44
C GLY A 457 -7.34 2.78 -9.53
N ALA A 458 -7.12 1.52 -9.15
CA ALA A 458 -7.28 0.36 -10.04
C ALA A 458 -8.59 -0.37 -9.67
N THR A 459 -8.58 -1.24 -8.66
CA THR A 459 -9.76 -2.00 -8.21
C THR A 459 -11.00 -1.11 -8.00
N THR A 460 -10.82 0.04 -7.34
CA THR A 460 -11.91 0.99 -7.09
C THR A 460 -12.51 1.58 -8.36
N THR A 461 -11.71 1.74 -9.42
CA THR A 461 -12.20 2.19 -10.72
C THR A 461 -13.01 1.09 -11.42
N PHE A 462 -12.55 -0.17 -11.41
CA PHE A 462 -13.34 -1.31 -11.91
C PHE A 462 -14.68 -1.43 -11.18
N GLU A 463 -14.67 -1.34 -9.84
CA GLU A 463 -15.87 -1.42 -9.00
C GLU A 463 -16.84 -0.26 -9.28
N SER A 464 -16.32 0.96 -9.44
CA SER A 464 -17.08 2.16 -9.76
C SER A 464 -17.83 1.98 -11.09
N LEU A 465 -17.12 1.59 -12.15
CA LEU A 465 -17.67 1.36 -13.48
C LEU A 465 -18.72 0.23 -13.48
N TRP A 466 -18.44 -0.86 -12.75
CA TRP A 466 -19.41 -1.94 -12.54
C TRP A 466 -20.72 -1.45 -11.92
N MET A 467 -20.64 -0.51 -11.00
CA MET A 467 -21.79 0.08 -10.31
C MET A 467 -22.40 1.26 -11.07
N GLY A 468 -22.06 1.41 -12.35
CA GLY A 468 -22.63 2.46 -13.19
C GLY A 468 -22.13 3.88 -12.86
N VAL A 469 -21.02 4.00 -12.15
CA VAL A 469 -20.45 5.28 -11.75
C VAL A 469 -19.20 5.56 -12.58
N PRO A 470 -19.25 6.53 -13.51
CA PRO A 470 -18.09 6.88 -14.33
C PRO A 470 -17.01 7.53 -13.49
N THR A 471 -15.75 7.30 -13.83
CA THR A 471 -14.59 7.79 -13.07
C THR A 471 -13.81 8.81 -13.89
N ILE A 472 -13.71 10.04 -13.40
CA ILE A 472 -12.81 11.06 -13.96
C ILE A 472 -11.40 10.78 -13.41
N THR A 473 -10.43 10.65 -14.31
CA THR A 473 -9.02 10.35 -13.97
C THR A 473 -8.08 11.37 -14.59
N LEU A 474 -6.96 11.62 -13.91
CA LEU A 474 -5.86 12.42 -14.43
C LEU A 474 -4.78 11.48 -14.99
N SER A 475 -4.45 11.63 -16.28
CA SER A 475 -3.35 10.87 -16.87
C SER A 475 -2.01 11.41 -16.39
N GLY A 476 -1.29 10.62 -15.59
CA GLY A 476 0.06 10.96 -15.13
C GLY A 476 1.17 10.41 -16.03
N GLU A 477 2.40 10.38 -15.50
CA GLU A 477 3.61 9.98 -16.26
C GLU A 477 4.08 8.56 -15.96
N ILE A 478 3.75 8.01 -14.79
CA ILE A 478 4.23 6.70 -14.33
C ILE A 478 3.10 5.65 -14.36
N PHE A 479 3.46 4.38 -14.37
CA PHE A 479 2.53 3.26 -14.50
C PHE A 479 1.30 3.41 -13.60
N ASN A 480 1.50 3.52 -12.29
CA ASN A 480 0.40 3.58 -11.32
C ASN A 480 -0.43 4.88 -11.36
N SER A 481 0.02 5.90 -12.06
CA SER A 481 -0.74 7.12 -12.31
C SER A 481 -1.63 7.04 -13.56
N LYS A 482 -1.51 5.96 -14.34
CA LYS A 482 -2.22 5.76 -15.61
C LYS A 482 -3.29 4.66 -15.54
N PHE A 483 -3.62 4.11 -14.37
CA PHE A 483 -4.64 3.07 -14.26
C PHE A 483 -5.98 3.51 -14.84
N GLY A 484 -6.49 4.66 -14.40
CA GLY A 484 -7.73 5.20 -14.91
C GLY A 484 -7.69 5.53 -16.40
N LEU A 485 -6.52 5.97 -16.92
CA LEU A 485 -6.31 6.14 -18.36
C LEU A 485 -6.53 4.83 -19.11
N SER A 486 -5.82 3.75 -18.73
CA SER A 486 -5.94 2.46 -19.41
C SER A 486 -7.37 1.89 -19.32
N ILE A 487 -7.97 1.98 -18.13
CA ILE A 487 -9.34 1.48 -17.91
C ILE A 487 -10.34 2.24 -18.79
N ASN A 488 -10.33 3.58 -18.77
CA ASN A 488 -11.27 4.39 -19.55
C ASN A 488 -11.04 4.26 -21.06
N LYS A 489 -9.78 4.13 -21.53
CA LYS A 489 -9.45 3.87 -22.93
C LYS A 489 -10.06 2.56 -23.44
N ASN A 490 -10.01 1.50 -22.64
CA ASN A 490 -10.62 0.21 -22.98
C ASN A 490 -12.15 0.23 -23.02
N LEU A 491 -12.79 1.32 -22.56
CA LEU A 491 -14.22 1.57 -22.62
C LEU A 491 -14.61 2.67 -23.61
N ASN A 492 -13.64 3.27 -24.33
CA ASN A 492 -13.85 4.44 -25.20
C ASN A 492 -14.46 5.65 -24.43
N LEU A 493 -14.10 5.79 -23.15
CA LEU A 493 -14.56 6.86 -22.26
C LEU A 493 -13.54 8.02 -22.19
N ASP A 494 -13.06 8.51 -23.32
CA ASP A 494 -12.05 9.56 -23.42
C ASP A 494 -12.47 10.88 -22.74
N THR A 495 -13.76 11.17 -22.69
CA THR A 495 -14.33 12.34 -22.02
C THR A 495 -14.04 12.36 -20.50
N PHE A 496 -13.74 11.21 -19.91
CA PHE A 496 -13.41 11.07 -18.49
C PHE A 496 -11.89 11.06 -18.21
N ILE A 497 -11.06 11.23 -19.24
CA ILE A 497 -9.60 11.24 -19.11
C ILE A 497 -9.11 12.69 -19.22
N ALA A 498 -8.62 13.23 -18.11
CA ALA A 498 -8.05 14.56 -18.06
C ALA A 498 -6.55 14.56 -18.38
N LYS A 499 -6.09 15.55 -19.13
CA LYS A 499 -4.66 15.73 -19.49
C LYS A 499 -3.86 16.50 -18.44
N ASP A 500 -4.53 17.37 -17.69
CA ASP A 500 -3.97 18.17 -16.62
C ASP A 500 -5.02 18.52 -15.56
N LYS A 501 -4.63 19.18 -14.46
CA LYS A 501 -5.52 19.50 -13.34
C LYS A 501 -6.66 20.46 -13.76
N ASN A 502 -6.43 21.38 -14.68
CA ASN A 502 -7.45 22.32 -15.17
C ASN A 502 -8.49 21.58 -16.01
N ASP A 503 -8.05 20.71 -16.91
CA ASP A 503 -8.94 19.83 -17.70
C ASP A 503 -9.73 18.87 -16.79
N TYR A 504 -9.13 18.40 -15.69
CA TYR A 504 -9.82 17.58 -14.69
C TYR A 504 -10.98 18.32 -14.04
N ILE A 505 -10.77 19.58 -13.63
CA ILE A 505 -11.80 20.44 -13.04
C ILE A 505 -12.90 20.76 -14.06
N GLU A 506 -12.53 21.11 -15.29
CA GLU A 506 -13.49 21.45 -16.35
C GLU A 506 -14.33 20.23 -16.74
N LYS A 507 -13.73 19.05 -16.86
CA LYS A 507 -14.47 17.80 -17.10
C LYS A 507 -15.46 17.49 -15.98
N ALA A 508 -15.06 17.65 -14.72
CA ALA A 508 -15.95 17.46 -13.58
C ALA A 508 -17.16 18.41 -13.66
N LYS A 509 -16.95 19.67 -14.03
CA LYS A 509 -17.99 20.68 -14.20
C LYS A 509 -18.93 20.34 -15.37
N ILE A 510 -18.38 20.05 -16.55
CA ILE A 510 -19.17 19.72 -17.76
C ILE A 510 -20.01 18.46 -17.54
N ILE A 511 -19.40 17.39 -17.04
CA ILE A 511 -20.07 16.10 -16.85
C ILE A 511 -21.18 16.21 -15.79
N SER A 512 -20.94 16.95 -14.70
CA SER A 512 -21.92 17.13 -13.63
C SER A 512 -23.09 18.06 -14.01
N SER A 513 -22.94 18.88 -15.03
CA SER A 513 -24.02 19.79 -15.50
C SER A 513 -25.07 19.11 -16.36
N ASP A 514 -24.75 17.99 -17.03
CA ASP A 514 -25.67 17.25 -17.90
C ASP A 514 -26.22 15.99 -17.20
N ILE A 515 -27.21 16.20 -16.34
CA ILE A 515 -27.85 15.12 -15.56
C ILE A 515 -28.47 14.04 -16.46
N ASN A 516 -29.04 14.41 -17.60
CA ASN A 516 -29.67 13.45 -18.52
C ASN A 516 -28.62 12.52 -19.14
N LYS A 517 -27.55 13.08 -19.67
CA LYS A 517 -26.43 12.31 -20.22
C LYS A 517 -25.76 11.44 -19.15
N LEU A 518 -25.55 11.98 -17.96
CA LEU A 518 -24.95 11.23 -16.84
C LEU A 518 -25.85 10.05 -16.42
N SER A 519 -27.18 10.24 -16.42
CA SER A 519 -28.13 9.16 -16.14
C SER A 519 -28.08 8.06 -17.22
N GLN A 520 -27.99 8.42 -18.49
CA GLN A 520 -27.83 7.44 -19.59
C GLN A 520 -26.53 6.64 -19.44
N ILE A 521 -25.42 7.33 -19.12
CA ILE A 521 -24.13 6.68 -18.86
C ILE A 521 -24.28 5.69 -17.70
N ARG A 522 -24.88 6.10 -16.59
CA ARG A 522 -25.06 5.24 -15.40
C ARG A 522 -25.72 3.90 -15.73
N TYR A 523 -26.78 3.91 -16.52
CA TYR A 523 -27.51 2.69 -16.87
C TYR A 523 -26.79 1.82 -17.91
N SER A 524 -26.02 2.43 -18.81
CA SER A 524 -25.31 1.69 -19.86
C SER A 524 -23.93 1.16 -19.44
N LEU A 525 -23.30 1.78 -18.43
CA LEU A 525 -21.88 1.61 -18.12
C LEU A 525 -21.53 0.17 -17.71
N ARG A 526 -22.37 -0.51 -16.91
CA ARG A 526 -22.13 -1.92 -16.55
C ARG A 526 -22.12 -2.83 -17.78
N ASN A 527 -23.06 -2.66 -18.68
CA ASN A 527 -23.11 -3.47 -19.91
C ASN A 527 -21.89 -3.18 -20.81
N LEU A 528 -21.49 -1.93 -20.89
CA LEU A 528 -20.26 -1.55 -21.60
C LEU A 528 -19.03 -2.23 -20.96
N ALA A 529 -18.94 -2.21 -19.64
CA ALA A 529 -17.81 -2.83 -18.90
C ALA A 529 -17.77 -4.36 -19.07
N ILE A 530 -18.90 -5.06 -18.95
CA ILE A 530 -18.98 -6.53 -19.11
C ILE A 530 -18.51 -6.96 -20.51
N ASN A 531 -18.84 -6.19 -21.55
CA ASN A 531 -18.50 -6.50 -22.94
C ASN A 531 -17.12 -5.94 -23.35
N SER A 532 -16.32 -5.52 -22.41
CA SER A 532 -14.99 -4.92 -22.63
C SER A 532 -13.87 -5.83 -22.09
N PRO A 533 -12.62 -5.55 -22.44
CA PRO A 533 -11.46 -6.26 -21.88
C PRO A 533 -11.35 -6.22 -20.35
N LEU A 534 -12.03 -5.28 -19.69
CA LEU A 534 -11.97 -5.12 -18.23
C LEU A 534 -12.41 -6.37 -17.46
N PHE A 535 -13.34 -7.14 -18.01
CA PHE A 535 -13.90 -8.34 -17.39
C PHE A 535 -13.74 -9.59 -18.28
N ASP A 536 -13.03 -9.47 -19.42
CA ASP A 536 -12.72 -10.61 -20.29
C ASP A 536 -11.44 -11.33 -19.81
N ASN A 537 -11.57 -12.03 -18.70
CA ASN A 537 -10.48 -12.82 -18.13
C ASN A 537 -10.02 -13.94 -19.05
N LYS A 538 -10.92 -14.44 -19.93
CA LYS A 538 -10.59 -15.51 -20.88
C LYS A 538 -9.60 -15.02 -21.93
N ASP A 539 -9.88 -13.88 -22.54
CA ASP A 539 -8.98 -13.28 -23.54
C ASP A 539 -7.62 -12.94 -22.92
N LEU A 540 -7.61 -12.28 -21.76
CA LEU A 540 -6.38 -11.96 -21.02
C LEU A 540 -5.55 -13.22 -20.73
N GLY A 541 -6.20 -14.27 -20.21
CA GLY A 541 -5.52 -15.51 -19.85
C GLY A 541 -4.93 -16.23 -21.05
N LEU A 542 -5.65 -16.29 -22.18
CA LEU A 542 -5.15 -16.90 -23.41
C LEU A 542 -3.98 -16.13 -24.02
N GLU A 543 -4.05 -14.80 -24.02
CA GLU A 543 -2.93 -13.96 -24.50
C GLU A 543 -1.71 -14.11 -23.60
N LEU A 544 -1.89 -14.16 -22.28
CA LEU A 544 -0.80 -14.43 -21.36
C LEU A 544 -0.18 -15.82 -21.59
N CYS A 545 -0.98 -16.87 -21.81
CA CYS A 545 -0.49 -18.20 -22.18
C CYS A 545 0.43 -18.15 -23.39
N LYS A 546 0.02 -17.47 -24.46
CA LYS A 546 0.82 -17.32 -25.69
C LYS A 546 2.14 -16.60 -25.42
N ILE A 547 2.08 -15.47 -24.73
CA ILE A 547 3.25 -14.65 -24.40
C ILE A 547 4.25 -15.46 -23.57
N LEU A 548 3.80 -16.18 -22.55
CA LEU A 548 4.67 -16.96 -21.67
C LEU A 548 5.36 -18.12 -22.42
N LYS A 549 4.66 -18.80 -23.32
CA LYS A 549 5.26 -19.80 -24.21
C LYS A 549 6.35 -19.21 -25.09
N ASP A 550 6.10 -18.06 -25.69
CA ASP A 550 7.08 -17.38 -26.52
C ASP A 550 8.31 -16.90 -25.72
N LYS A 551 8.11 -16.34 -24.52
CA LYS A 551 9.22 -15.92 -23.64
C LYS A 551 10.07 -17.10 -23.21
N TRP A 552 9.45 -18.20 -22.84
CA TRP A 552 10.18 -19.43 -22.48
C TRP A 552 10.96 -19.99 -23.66
N ARG A 553 10.36 -20.05 -24.86
CA ARG A 553 11.03 -20.50 -26.09
C ARG A 553 12.24 -19.66 -26.42
N LEU A 554 12.11 -18.31 -26.38
CA LEU A 554 13.22 -17.40 -26.62
C LEU A 554 14.36 -17.58 -25.62
N PHE A 555 14.03 -17.70 -24.32
CA PHE A 555 15.00 -17.97 -23.27
C PHE A 555 15.77 -19.29 -23.55
N SER A 556 15.04 -20.38 -23.85
CA SER A 556 15.62 -21.70 -24.10
C SER A 556 16.52 -21.73 -25.33
N GLN A 557 16.22 -20.94 -26.36
CA GLN A 557 17.04 -20.80 -27.58
C GLN A 557 18.32 -20.02 -27.33
N GLN A 558 18.26 -18.95 -26.52
CA GLN A 558 19.43 -18.10 -26.22
C GLN A 558 20.42 -18.81 -25.28
N ASN A 559 19.94 -19.67 -24.41
CA ASN A 559 20.74 -20.38 -23.40
C ASN A 559 21.00 -21.85 -23.79
N LYS A 560 21.51 -22.08 -25.01
CA LYS A 560 21.77 -23.43 -25.54
C LYS A 560 22.79 -24.24 -24.71
N ASN A 561 23.63 -23.58 -23.91
CA ASN A 561 24.75 -24.17 -23.17
C ASN A 561 24.57 -24.21 -21.63
N LEU A 562 23.42 -23.83 -21.10
CA LEU A 562 23.08 -23.95 -19.66
C LEU A 562 22.42 -25.27 -19.33
#